data_7ddc3c94c329849733c8296a47cfc46a
#
_entry.id   7ddc3c94c329849733c8296a47cfc46a
#
_cell.length_a   1.000
_cell.length_b   1.000
_cell.length_c   1.000
_cell.angle_alpha   90.00
_cell.angle_beta   90.00
_cell.angle_gamma   90.00
#
_symmetry.space_group_name_H-M   'P 1'
#
loop_
_entity.id
_entity.type
_entity.pdbx_description
1 polymer ?
#
loop_
_entity_poly.entity_id
_entity_poly.type
_entity_poly.pdbx_seq_one_letter_code
_entity_poly.pdbx_strand_id
1 'polypeptide(L)'
;MNKTLLALLVTCSVSVSAAPYVGLEYGLGTTDHDLEPHFSTDNVTLNPELEDGIFSGFVGYAFNDNWALELGYSQFDLDDNRSKNLGIKQIDGKDYHHEMDWDASIKAKQVSLSPVFSYALNDKWTTKFKAGLTYTQYDTKVSKHQEYELVANDDVEMNNTLFHNTEKNNELGAMFSVGAEYKIFPQLTIGANVKYQLDSYANTASFNVGTTYYF
;
A
#
# COMPACT_ATOMS: atom_id res chain seq x y z
N MET A 1 -14.96 10.27 -21.27
CA MET A 1 -13.63 10.03 -20.67
C MET A 1 -12.60 10.33 -21.75
N ASN A 2 -11.89 11.43 -21.59
CA ASN A 2 -11.05 12.00 -22.64
C ASN A 2 -9.73 11.24 -22.78
N LYS A 3 -9.49 10.67 -23.96
CA LYS A 3 -8.28 9.91 -24.34
C LYS A 3 -7.06 10.80 -24.68
N THR A 4 -7.02 12.04 -24.20
CA THR A 4 -6.03 13.06 -24.59
C THR A 4 -4.88 13.28 -23.61
N LEU A 5 -4.81 12.52 -22.50
CA LEU A 5 -3.76 12.72 -21.48
C LEU A 5 -2.47 11.90 -21.71
N LEU A 6 -2.41 11.03 -22.70
CA LEU A 6 -1.27 10.14 -22.95
C LEU A 6 -0.28 10.65 -24.01
N ALA A 7 -0.54 11.80 -24.63
CA ALA A 7 0.23 12.28 -25.80
C ALA A 7 1.29 13.36 -25.47
N LEU A 8 1.50 13.75 -24.19
CA LEU A 8 2.36 14.90 -23.86
C LEU A 8 3.80 14.53 -23.44
N LEU A 9 4.22 13.28 -23.58
CA LEU A 9 5.53 12.80 -23.12
C LEU A 9 6.59 12.61 -24.23
N VAL A 10 6.36 13.02 -25.47
CA VAL A 10 7.23 12.59 -26.59
C VAL A 10 7.98 13.71 -27.31
N THR A 11 7.97 14.95 -26.90
CA THR A 11 8.70 15.99 -27.64
C THR A 11 9.56 16.88 -26.74
N CYS A 12 10.67 16.36 -26.25
CA CYS A 12 11.84 17.17 -25.88
C CYS A 12 13.12 16.40 -26.22
N SER A 13 13.55 16.51 -27.47
CA SER A 13 14.89 16.15 -27.86
C SER A 13 15.84 17.25 -27.39
N VAL A 14 16.41 17.09 -26.21
CA VAL A 14 17.57 17.86 -25.76
C VAL A 14 18.65 16.86 -25.39
N SER A 15 19.69 16.86 -26.22
CA SER A 15 20.90 16.08 -26.06
C SER A 15 21.70 16.58 -24.85
N VAL A 16 21.48 15.97 -23.70
CA VAL A 16 22.42 15.72 -22.60
C VAL A 16 21.76 14.65 -21.73
N SER A 17 22.23 13.42 -21.76
CA SER A 17 22.01 12.32 -20.79
C SER A 17 20.68 12.31 -19.98
N ALA A 18 19.67 13.01 -20.42
CA ALA A 18 18.37 13.10 -19.79
C ALA A 18 17.48 11.99 -20.32
N ALA A 19 17.16 11.01 -19.50
CA ALA A 19 16.37 9.84 -19.92
C ALA A 19 15.16 9.64 -19.01
N PRO A 20 13.95 9.47 -19.59
CA PRO A 20 12.81 8.99 -18.84
C PRO A 20 13.02 7.52 -18.45
N TYR A 21 12.41 7.12 -17.35
CA TYR A 21 12.38 5.74 -16.90
C TYR A 21 11.09 5.44 -16.14
N VAL A 22 10.75 4.16 -16.08
CA VAL A 22 9.60 3.68 -15.32
C VAL A 22 10.00 2.48 -14.49
N GLY A 23 9.36 2.28 -13.35
CA GLY A 23 9.64 1.12 -12.52
C GLY A 23 8.43 0.65 -11.74
N LEU A 24 8.55 -0.61 -11.30
CA LEU A 24 7.59 -1.27 -10.43
C LEU A 24 8.35 -1.86 -9.24
N GLU A 25 7.78 -1.75 -8.06
CA GLU A 25 8.33 -2.30 -6.82
C GLU A 25 7.23 -3.04 -6.05
N TYR A 26 7.62 -4.10 -5.38
CA TYR A 26 6.82 -4.77 -4.37
C TYR A 26 7.60 -4.83 -3.07
N GLY A 27 6.97 -4.43 -1.98
CA GLY A 27 7.59 -4.32 -0.67
C GLY A 27 6.86 -5.10 0.41
N LEU A 28 7.60 -5.54 1.40
CA LEU A 28 7.10 -6.07 2.67
C LEU A 28 7.60 -5.16 3.78
N GLY A 29 6.78 -4.99 4.82
CA GLY A 29 7.13 -4.06 5.88
C GLY A 29 6.18 -4.07 7.07
N THR A 30 6.28 -3.04 7.87
CA THR A 30 5.41 -2.79 9.02
C THR A 30 4.89 -1.36 8.98
N THR A 31 3.70 -1.17 9.49
CA THR A 31 3.07 0.15 9.63
C THR A 31 2.65 0.34 11.07
N ASP A 32 3.05 1.46 11.67
CA ASP A 32 2.64 1.90 12.99
C ASP A 32 1.61 3.03 12.85
N HIS A 33 0.45 2.90 13.51
CA HIS A 33 -0.68 3.82 13.42
C HIS A 33 -1.51 3.79 14.72
N ASP A 34 -2.35 4.81 14.93
CA ASP A 34 -3.14 4.97 16.17
C ASP A 34 -4.54 4.33 16.10
N LEU A 35 -4.88 3.61 15.02
CA LEU A 35 -6.18 2.97 14.90
C LEU A 35 -6.22 1.63 15.65
N GLU A 36 -6.73 1.65 16.89
CA GLU A 36 -6.98 0.45 17.71
C GLU A 36 -8.46 0.40 18.15
N PRO A 37 -9.39 -0.04 17.28
CA PRO A 37 -10.81 -0.11 17.65
C PRO A 37 -11.02 -1.06 18.82
N HIS A 38 -11.66 -0.57 19.88
CA HIS A 38 -11.97 -1.34 21.07
C HIS A 38 -13.49 -1.52 21.25
N PHE A 39 -13.97 -2.75 21.19
CA PHE A 39 -15.34 -3.13 21.44
C PHE A 39 -15.49 -3.56 22.91
N SER A 40 -15.70 -2.59 23.80
CA SER A 40 -15.69 -2.79 25.24
C SER A 40 -16.70 -3.82 25.76
N THR A 41 -17.88 -3.93 25.12
CA THR A 41 -18.92 -4.91 25.46
C THR A 41 -18.46 -6.35 25.24
N ASP A 42 -17.61 -6.57 24.23
CA ASP A 42 -17.13 -7.90 23.82
C ASP A 42 -15.72 -8.18 24.28
N ASN A 43 -15.02 -7.16 24.81
CA ASN A 43 -13.60 -7.19 25.17
C ASN A 43 -12.71 -7.60 23.99
N VAL A 44 -12.99 -7.03 22.82
CA VAL A 44 -12.24 -7.24 21.57
C VAL A 44 -11.54 -5.94 21.20
N THR A 45 -10.24 -6.01 20.95
CA THR A 45 -9.42 -4.93 20.38
C THR A 45 -8.84 -5.43 19.07
N LEU A 46 -8.88 -4.60 18.03
CA LEU A 46 -8.29 -4.86 16.74
C LEU A 46 -7.10 -3.92 16.52
N ASN A 47 -6.07 -4.42 15.85
CA ASN A 47 -4.90 -3.67 15.45
C ASN A 47 -4.53 -4.05 14.00
N PRO A 48 -5.05 -3.34 12.99
CA PRO A 48 -4.77 -3.67 11.59
C PRO A 48 -3.27 -3.66 11.27
N GLU A 49 -2.78 -4.72 10.66
CA GLU A 49 -1.38 -4.88 10.27
C GLU A 49 -1.26 -5.08 8.76
N LEU A 50 -0.08 -4.83 8.21
CA LEU A 50 0.21 -5.03 6.79
C LEU A 50 0.35 -6.53 6.48
N GLU A 51 -0.65 -7.12 5.82
CA GLU A 51 -0.65 -8.54 5.46
C GLU A 51 -0.13 -8.80 4.04
N ASP A 52 -0.60 -8.03 3.05
CA ASP A 52 -0.38 -8.30 1.62
C ASP A 52 0.83 -7.59 1.00
N GLY A 53 1.53 -6.75 1.75
CA GLY A 53 2.65 -5.97 1.24
C GLY A 53 2.23 -4.70 0.50
N ILE A 54 3.23 -4.00 -0.07
CA ILE A 54 3.11 -2.68 -0.67
C ILE A 54 3.40 -2.79 -2.16
N PHE A 55 2.42 -2.53 -3.01
CA PHE A 55 2.64 -2.39 -4.44
C PHE A 55 2.93 -0.93 -4.80
N SER A 56 4.00 -0.67 -5.56
CA SER A 56 4.40 0.66 -5.98
C SER A 56 4.78 0.69 -7.47
N GLY A 57 4.45 1.80 -8.12
CA GLY A 57 4.92 2.11 -9.46
C GLY A 57 5.43 3.54 -9.51
N PHE A 58 6.40 3.82 -10.36
CA PHE A 58 6.94 5.17 -10.51
C PHE A 58 7.34 5.48 -11.95
N VAL A 59 7.35 6.76 -12.26
CA VAL A 59 7.93 7.32 -13.47
C VAL A 59 8.98 8.33 -13.05
N GLY A 60 10.11 8.33 -13.71
CA GLY A 60 11.21 9.24 -13.40
C GLY A 60 11.81 9.89 -14.63
N TYR A 61 12.48 10.99 -14.39
CA TYR A 61 13.24 11.71 -15.39
C TYR A 61 14.63 12.05 -14.84
N ALA A 62 15.65 11.44 -15.43
CA ALA A 62 17.04 11.72 -15.09
C ALA A 62 17.49 13.00 -15.78
N PHE A 63 17.98 13.98 -15.02
CA PHE A 63 18.53 15.23 -15.55
C PHE A 63 19.98 15.07 -15.98
N ASN A 64 20.69 14.20 -15.28
CA ASN A 64 22.07 13.81 -15.53
C ASN A 64 22.36 12.45 -14.87
N ASP A 65 23.60 12.01 -14.89
CA ASP A 65 24.02 10.70 -14.39
C ASP A 65 23.75 10.50 -12.88
N ASN A 66 23.59 11.59 -12.11
CA ASN A 66 23.45 11.53 -10.66
C ASN A 66 22.06 11.94 -10.16
N TRP A 67 21.35 12.82 -10.87
CA TRP A 67 20.12 13.40 -10.37
C TRP A 67 18.91 13.12 -11.26
N ALA A 68 17.84 12.72 -10.62
CA ALA A 68 16.53 12.51 -11.24
C ALA A 68 15.40 13.04 -10.34
N LEU A 69 14.22 13.15 -10.92
CA LEU A 69 12.97 13.37 -10.21
C LEU A 69 12.03 12.22 -10.50
N GLU A 70 11.44 11.65 -9.47
CA GLU A 70 10.45 10.58 -9.57
C GLU A 70 9.08 11.02 -9.06
N LEU A 71 8.03 10.65 -9.79
CA LEU A 71 6.64 10.65 -9.37
C LEU A 71 6.22 9.20 -9.14
N GLY A 72 5.83 8.87 -7.93
CA GLY A 72 5.44 7.52 -7.53
C GLY A 72 3.97 7.41 -7.14
N TYR A 73 3.44 6.20 -7.22
CA TYR A 73 2.17 5.79 -6.67
C TYR A 73 2.36 4.48 -5.91
N SER A 74 1.79 4.40 -4.72
CA SER A 74 1.82 3.19 -3.88
C SER A 74 0.44 2.89 -3.34
N GLN A 75 0.15 1.60 -3.15
CA GLN A 75 -1.06 1.14 -2.49
C GLN A 75 -0.73 0.00 -1.54
N PHE A 76 -1.35 0.01 -0.36
CA PHE A 76 -1.27 -1.07 0.61
C PHE A 76 -2.51 -1.09 1.51
N ASP A 77 -2.82 -2.26 2.03
CA ASP A 77 -3.95 -2.48 2.91
C ASP A 77 -3.44 -3.06 4.24
N LEU A 78 -4.07 -2.62 5.35
CA LEU A 78 -3.84 -3.13 6.70
C LEU A 78 -5.16 -3.69 7.18
N ASP A 79 -5.16 -4.91 7.67
CA ASP A 79 -6.36 -5.60 8.09
C ASP A 79 -6.16 -6.29 9.45
N ASP A 80 -7.20 -6.35 10.26
CA ASP A 80 -7.31 -7.25 11.43
C ASP A 80 -8.77 -7.66 11.58
N ASN A 81 -8.98 -8.93 11.86
CA ASN A 81 -10.30 -9.51 12.08
C ASN A 81 -10.31 -10.44 13.28
N ARG A 82 -11.44 -10.57 13.93
CA ARG A 82 -11.70 -11.50 15.01
C ARG A 82 -13.09 -12.08 14.82
N SER A 83 -13.19 -13.40 14.96
CA SER A 83 -14.44 -14.12 14.93
C SER A 83 -14.66 -14.88 16.24
N LYS A 84 -15.90 -14.96 16.68
CA LYS A 84 -16.31 -15.73 17.86
C LYS A 84 -17.57 -16.53 17.57
N ASN A 85 -17.42 -17.85 17.62
CA ASN A 85 -18.57 -18.76 17.54
C ASN A 85 -19.39 -18.69 18.84
N LEU A 86 -20.67 -18.40 18.73
CA LEU A 86 -21.63 -18.28 19.82
C LEU A 86 -22.52 -19.53 19.96
N GLY A 87 -22.25 -20.59 19.17
CA GLY A 87 -22.95 -21.86 19.17
C GLY A 87 -24.09 -21.92 18.17
N ILE A 88 -25.05 -22.81 18.41
CA ILE A 88 -26.21 -23.00 17.53
C ILE A 88 -27.39 -22.20 18.06
N LYS A 89 -28.07 -21.47 17.17
CA LYS A 89 -29.28 -20.74 17.44
C LYS A 89 -30.43 -21.23 16.56
N GLN A 90 -31.56 -21.50 17.18
CA GLN A 90 -32.76 -21.89 16.43
C GLN A 90 -33.56 -20.66 15.99
N ILE A 91 -33.80 -20.52 14.70
CA ILE A 91 -34.60 -19.47 14.07
C ILE A 91 -35.63 -20.14 13.16
N ASP A 92 -36.93 -19.88 13.38
CA ASP A 92 -38.04 -20.43 12.62
C ASP A 92 -38.00 -21.98 12.48
N GLY A 93 -37.56 -22.66 13.58
CA GLY A 93 -37.48 -24.11 13.63
C GLY A 93 -36.31 -24.74 12.89
N LYS A 94 -35.35 -23.92 12.44
CA LYS A 94 -34.10 -24.38 11.82
C LYS A 94 -32.90 -23.96 12.68
N ASP A 95 -31.89 -24.81 12.70
CA ASP A 95 -30.66 -24.58 13.45
C ASP A 95 -29.65 -23.87 12.60
N TYR A 96 -29.06 -22.80 13.16
CA TYR A 96 -28.02 -21.96 12.54
C TYR A 96 -26.77 -21.94 13.41
N HIS A 97 -25.60 -22.04 12.81
CA HIS A 97 -24.36 -21.60 13.42
C HIS A 97 -24.45 -20.09 13.59
N HIS A 98 -24.15 -19.63 14.79
CA HIS A 98 -24.18 -18.21 15.13
C HIS A 98 -22.77 -17.74 15.42
N GLU A 99 -22.28 -16.79 14.64
CA GLU A 99 -20.96 -16.21 14.76
C GLU A 99 -21.04 -14.69 14.92
N MET A 100 -20.07 -14.13 15.61
CA MET A 100 -19.89 -12.70 15.76
C MET A 100 -18.53 -12.33 15.24
N ASP A 101 -18.48 -11.35 14.31
CA ASP A 101 -17.28 -10.93 13.64
C ASP A 101 -17.02 -9.46 13.87
N TRP A 102 -15.74 -9.14 14.05
CA TRP A 102 -15.22 -7.78 14.19
C TRP A 102 -14.12 -7.63 13.16
N ASP A 103 -14.19 -6.55 12.36
CA ASP A 103 -13.25 -6.25 11.31
C ASP A 103 -12.78 -4.81 11.42
N ALA A 104 -11.50 -4.60 11.20
CA ALA A 104 -10.92 -3.28 11.02
C ALA A 104 -9.95 -3.30 9.83
N SER A 105 -10.06 -2.33 8.95
CA SER A 105 -9.16 -2.21 7.80
C SER A 105 -8.80 -0.75 7.51
N ILE A 106 -7.59 -0.56 6.98
CA ILE A 106 -7.07 0.72 6.49
C ILE A 106 -6.55 0.50 5.08
N LYS A 107 -7.15 1.19 4.09
CA LYS A 107 -6.65 1.19 2.72
C LYS A 107 -5.91 2.48 2.45
N ALA A 108 -4.62 2.37 2.14
CA ALA A 108 -3.77 3.50 1.85
C ALA A 108 -3.48 3.62 0.36
N LYS A 109 -3.69 4.82 -0.20
CA LYS A 109 -3.30 5.20 -1.57
C LYS A 109 -2.42 6.42 -1.50
N GLN A 110 -1.21 6.32 -1.99
CA GLN A 110 -0.21 7.34 -1.84
C GLN A 110 0.36 7.79 -3.19
N VAL A 111 0.52 9.09 -3.34
CA VAL A 111 1.32 9.71 -4.40
C VAL A 111 2.57 10.30 -3.76
N SER A 112 3.72 10.14 -4.41
CA SER A 112 5.00 10.68 -3.94
C SER A 112 5.71 11.48 -5.03
N LEU A 113 6.45 12.51 -4.62
CA LEU A 113 7.36 13.28 -5.48
C LEU A 113 8.72 13.34 -4.81
N SER A 114 9.73 12.76 -5.45
CA SER A 114 11.05 12.56 -4.84
C SER A 114 12.19 12.92 -5.78
N PRO A 115 13.09 13.84 -5.43
CA PRO A 115 14.43 13.85 -5.98
C PRO A 115 15.15 12.55 -5.66
N VAL A 116 15.92 12.08 -6.63
CA VAL A 116 16.71 10.85 -6.57
C VAL A 116 18.16 11.22 -6.84
N PHE A 117 19.04 10.82 -5.93
CA PHE A 117 20.48 10.86 -6.13
C PHE A 117 20.99 9.46 -6.40
N SER A 118 21.68 9.29 -7.53
CA SER A 118 22.27 8.03 -7.97
C SER A 118 23.79 8.10 -7.97
N TYR A 119 24.43 7.06 -7.46
CA TYR A 119 25.89 6.93 -7.47
C TYR A 119 26.29 5.56 -8.04
N ALA A 120 26.97 5.58 -9.19
CA ALA A 120 27.48 4.37 -9.82
C ALA A 120 28.68 3.84 -9.04
N LEU A 121 28.56 2.63 -8.49
CA LEU A 121 29.65 1.93 -7.82
C LEU A 121 30.61 1.30 -8.84
N ASN A 122 30.04 0.82 -9.94
CA ASN A 122 30.74 0.28 -11.11
C ASN A 122 29.77 0.25 -12.31
N ASP A 123 30.18 -0.39 -13.42
CA ASP A 123 29.39 -0.47 -14.67
C ASP A 123 28.03 -1.16 -14.52
N LYS A 124 27.85 -1.96 -13.45
CA LYS A 124 26.63 -2.75 -13.21
C LYS A 124 25.85 -2.34 -11.98
N TRP A 125 26.49 -1.81 -10.95
CA TRP A 125 25.87 -1.48 -9.68
C TRP A 125 25.73 0.03 -9.49
N THR A 126 24.52 0.45 -9.18
CA THR A 126 24.19 1.84 -8.85
C THR A 126 23.47 1.90 -7.51
N THR A 127 23.92 2.74 -6.60
CA THR A 127 23.21 3.05 -5.35
C THR A 127 22.28 4.24 -5.57
N LYS A 128 21.07 4.18 -5.01
CA LYS A 128 20.07 5.26 -5.08
C LYS A 128 19.66 5.72 -3.70
N PHE A 129 19.55 7.03 -3.55
CA PHE A 129 19.00 7.71 -2.39
C PHE A 129 17.81 8.54 -2.84
N LYS A 130 16.68 8.37 -2.19
CA LYS A 130 15.46 9.13 -2.46
C LYS A 130 15.04 9.83 -1.18
N ALA A 131 14.61 11.07 -1.28
CA ALA A 131 13.95 11.80 -0.20
C ALA A 131 12.85 12.65 -0.84
N GLY A 132 11.62 12.55 -0.35
CA GLY A 132 10.51 13.21 -1.03
C GLY A 132 9.33 13.48 -0.14
N LEU A 133 8.34 14.13 -0.74
CA LEU A 133 7.03 14.38 -0.13
C LEU A 133 6.04 13.32 -0.57
N THR A 134 5.12 13.01 0.32
CA THR A 134 4.01 12.08 0.06
C THR A 134 2.67 12.76 0.34
N TYR A 135 1.66 12.34 -0.40
CA TYR A 135 0.25 12.63 -0.11
C TYR A 135 -0.48 11.30 -0.08
N THR A 136 -0.99 10.96 1.09
CA THR A 136 -1.64 9.66 1.33
C THR A 136 -3.11 9.85 1.68
N GLN A 137 -3.97 9.11 1.02
CA GLN A 137 -5.37 8.96 1.39
C GLN A 137 -5.53 7.63 2.12
N TYR A 138 -6.06 7.70 3.34
CA TYR A 138 -6.42 6.57 4.18
C TYR A 138 -7.94 6.41 4.20
N ASP A 139 -8.44 5.27 3.76
CA ASP A 139 -9.84 4.86 3.86
C ASP A 139 -9.96 3.79 4.96
N THR A 140 -10.45 4.18 6.14
CA THR A 140 -10.59 3.32 7.32
C THR A 140 -11.99 2.76 7.40
N LYS A 141 -12.11 1.47 7.73
CA LYS A 141 -13.39 0.81 8.00
C LYS A 141 -13.29 0.01 9.28
N VAL A 142 -14.31 0.12 10.12
CA VAL A 142 -14.46 -0.69 11.34
C VAL A 142 -15.88 -1.23 11.34
N SER A 143 -16.06 -2.53 11.49
CA SER A 143 -17.37 -3.16 11.51
C SER A 143 -17.48 -4.26 12.56
N LYS A 144 -18.75 -4.50 12.95
CA LYS A 144 -19.16 -5.64 13.77
C LYS A 144 -20.44 -6.18 13.18
N HIS A 145 -20.47 -7.49 12.90
CA HIS A 145 -21.65 -8.14 12.38
C HIS A 145 -21.90 -9.51 13.03
N GLN A 146 -23.14 -9.94 12.95
CA GLN A 146 -23.55 -11.29 13.31
C GLN A 146 -23.83 -12.06 12.05
N GLU A 147 -23.30 -13.25 12.01
CA GLU A 147 -23.53 -14.22 10.94
C GLU A 147 -24.34 -15.41 11.48
N TYR A 148 -25.29 -15.84 10.67
CA TYR A 148 -26.10 -17.03 10.91
C TYR A 148 -26.05 -17.89 9.67
N GLU A 149 -25.36 -19.02 9.76
CA GLU A 149 -25.20 -20.01 8.69
C GLU A 149 -26.08 -21.23 8.99
N LEU A 150 -26.92 -21.63 8.03
CA LEU A 150 -27.84 -22.75 8.24
C LEU A 150 -27.09 -24.09 8.34
N VAL A 151 -27.21 -24.79 9.48
CA VAL A 151 -26.53 -26.08 9.72
C VAL A 151 -26.80 -27.14 8.65
N ALA A 152 -27.96 -27.09 8.01
CA ALA A 152 -28.35 -28.05 6.97
C ALA A 152 -27.85 -27.69 5.56
N ASN A 153 -27.44 -26.43 5.35
CA ASN A 153 -26.90 -25.91 4.07
C ASN A 153 -26.12 -24.63 4.31
N ASP A 154 -24.82 -24.71 4.24
CA ASP A 154 -23.83 -23.64 4.42
C ASP A 154 -23.91 -22.51 3.36
N ASP A 155 -24.57 -22.74 2.22
CA ASP A 155 -24.84 -21.69 1.24
C ASP A 155 -25.93 -20.69 1.71
N VAL A 156 -26.64 -20.99 2.82
CA VAL A 156 -27.71 -20.12 3.35
C VAL A 156 -27.22 -19.36 4.57
N GLU A 157 -26.80 -18.13 4.34
CA GLU A 157 -26.28 -17.21 5.34
C GLU A 157 -27.21 -16.02 5.55
N MET A 158 -27.27 -15.52 6.78
CA MET A 158 -27.93 -14.26 7.14
C MET A 158 -26.94 -13.40 7.91
N ASN A 159 -26.59 -12.24 7.36
CA ASN A 159 -25.70 -11.28 7.97
C ASN A 159 -26.47 -10.09 8.54
N ASN A 160 -26.20 -9.74 9.79
CA ASN A 160 -26.77 -8.58 10.45
C ASN A 160 -25.68 -7.66 10.96
N THR A 161 -25.53 -6.49 10.35
CA THR A 161 -24.55 -5.47 10.75
C THR A 161 -25.01 -4.78 12.02
N LEU A 162 -24.23 -4.90 13.09
CA LEU A 162 -24.48 -4.26 14.39
C LEU A 162 -23.77 -2.92 14.54
N PHE A 163 -22.61 -2.79 13.91
CA PHE A 163 -21.82 -1.56 13.91
C PHE A 163 -21.07 -1.42 12.58
N HIS A 164 -21.02 -0.23 12.05
CA HIS A 164 -20.21 0.11 10.90
C HIS A 164 -19.78 1.58 10.98
N ASN A 165 -18.48 1.82 10.87
CA ASN A 165 -17.90 3.16 10.75
C ASN A 165 -16.91 3.19 9.59
N THR A 166 -16.92 4.30 8.85
CA THR A 166 -15.97 4.53 7.75
C THR A 166 -15.47 5.96 7.84
N GLU A 167 -14.16 6.12 7.83
CA GLU A 167 -13.50 7.43 7.88
C GLU A 167 -12.51 7.56 6.73
N LYS A 168 -12.31 8.82 6.28
CA LYS A 168 -11.34 9.17 5.25
C LYS A 168 -10.42 10.25 5.77
N ASN A 169 -9.13 9.97 5.76
CA ASN A 169 -8.10 10.92 6.15
C ASN A 169 -7.15 11.15 4.97
N ASN A 170 -6.66 12.38 4.84
CA ASN A 170 -5.68 12.74 3.81
C ASN A 170 -4.51 13.42 4.49
N GLU A 171 -3.31 12.88 4.31
CA GLU A 171 -2.13 13.32 5.02
C GLU A 171 -1.02 13.69 4.06
N LEU A 172 -0.31 14.77 4.41
CA LEU A 172 0.97 15.11 3.82
C LEU A 172 2.08 14.54 4.67
N GLY A 173 3.03 13.87 4.03
CA GLY A 173 4.13 13.23 4.70
C GLY A 173 5.45 13.38 3.97
N ALA A 174 6.44 12.65 4.47
CA ALA A 174 7.75 12.55 3.88
C ALA A 174 8.16 11.09 3.71
N MET A 175 9.03 10.83 2.74
CA MET A 175 9.63 9.52 2.54
C MET A 175 11.14 9.63 2.37
N PHE A 176 11.83 8.59 2.81
CA PHE A 176 13.26 8.37 2.59
C PHE A 176 13.47 6.96 2.12
N SER A 177 14.36 6.77 1.14
CA SER A 177 14.72 5.44 0.66
C SER A 177 16.21 5.39 0.31
N VAL A 178 16.82 4.25 0.60
CA VAL A 178 18.16 3.90 0.16
C VAL A 178 18.16 2.51 -0.42
N GLY A 179 18.78 2.35 -1.58
CA GLY A 179 18.80 1.08 -2.27
C GLY A 179 19.93 0.96 -3.27
N ALA A 180 19.96 -0.17 -3.93
CA ALA A 180 20.89 -0.46 -5.01
C ALA A 180 20.17 -1.16 -6.17
N GLU A 181 20.61 -0.84 -7.37
CA GLU A 181 20.15 -1.47 -8.61
C GLU A 181 21.30 -2.20 -9.31
N TYR A 182 21.00 -3.33 -9.88
CA TYR A 182 21.88 -4.11 -10.72
C TYR A 182 21.41 -4.07 -12.16
N LYS A 183 22.26 -3.67 -13.08
CA LYS A 183 22.01 -3.60 -14.52
C LYS A 183 22.07 -4.99 -15.14
N ILE A 184 20.91 -5.52 -15.54
CA ILE A 184 20.78 -6.79 -16.26
C ILE A 184 21.03 -6.58 -17.76
N PHE A 185 20.38 -5.56 -18.33
CA PHE A 185 20.53 -5.10 -19.70
C PHE A 185 20.76 -3.58 -19.72
N PRO A 186 21.21 -2.99 -20.82
CA PRO A 186 21.43 -1.54 -20.89
C PRO A 186 20.22 -0.71 -20.44
N GLN A 187 18.99 -1.19 -20.73
CA GLN A 187 17.74 -0.51 -20.40
C GLN A 187 17.04 -1.08 -19.16
N LEU A 188 17.45 -2.22 -18.60
CA LEU A 188 16.73 -2.90 -17.54
C LEU A 188 17.59 -3.15 -16.31
N THR A 189 17.13 -2.69 -15.17
CA THR A 189 17.73 -2.97 -13.87
C THR A 189 16.77 -3.75 -12.98
N ILE A 190 17.31 -4.50 -12.04
CA ILE A 190 16.62 -5.04 -10.88
C ILE A 190 17.25 -4.42 -9.64
N GLY A 191 16.44 -4.06 -8.65
CA GLY A 191 16.93 -3.40 -7.46
C GLY A 191 16.20 -3.80 -6.21
N ALA A 192 16.81 -3.41 -5.09
CA ALA A 192 16.20 -3.50 -3.77
C ALA A 192 16.47 -2.22 -2.98
N ASN A 193 15.51 -1.83 -2.15
CA ASN A 193 15.65 -0.66 -1.28
C ASN A 193 14.94 -0.86 0.05
N VAL A 194 15.40 -0.12 1.06
CA VAL A 194 14.68 0.12 2.30
C VAL A 194 14.04 1.50 2.18
N LYS A 195 12.76 1.59 2.50
CA LYS A 195 11.97 2.81 2.46
C LYS A 195 11.35 3.05 3.83
N TYR A 196 11.41 4.28 4.28
CA TYR A 196 10.70 4.77 5.46
C TYR A 196 9.80 5.94 5.07
N GLN A 197 8.54 5.86 5.45
CA GLN A 197 7.52 6.87 5.19
C GLN A 197 6.92 7.30 6.51
N LEU A 198 6.63 8.57 6.65
CA LEU A 198 6.06 9.16 7.86
C LEU A 198 5.08 10.26 7.50
N ASP A 199 3.95 10.23 8.17
CA ASP A 199 2.96 11.31 8.20
C ASP A 199 2.29 11.35 9.57
N SER A 200 1.25 12.18 9.73
CA SER A 200 0.54 12.33 11.00
C SER A 200 -0.42 11.19 11.32
N TYR A 201 -0.68 10.29 10.37
CA TYR A 201 -1.59 9.16 10.55
C TYR A 201 -0.84 7.83 10.73
N ALA A 202 0.23 7.60 9.96
CA ALA A 202 0.96 6.35 9.99
C ALA A 202 2.45 6.50 9.64
N ASN A 203 3.26 5.61 10.22
CA ASN A 203 4.68 5.45 9.89
C ASN A 203 4.89 4.05 9.31
N THR A 204 5.46 3.98 8.10
CA THR A 204 5.67 2.71 7.40
C THR A 204 7.15 2.50 7.11
N ALA A 205 7.68 1.36 7.54
CA ALA A 205 9.01 0.88 7.18
C ALA A 205 8.88 -0.33 6.25
N SER A 206 9.55 -0.32 5.11
CA SER A 206 9.47 -1.42 4.14
C SER A 206 10.80 -1.75 3.49
N PHE A 207 10.95 -3.02 3.12
CA PHE A 207 11.97 -3.52 2.21
C PHE A 207 11.29 -3.85 0.88
N ASN A 208 11.79 -3.27 -0.21
CA ASN A 208 11.18 -3.38 -1.52
C ASN A 208 12.15 -4.00 -2.51
N VAL A 209 11.63 -4.80 -3.43
CA VAL A 209 12.34 -5.28 -4.62
C VAL A 209 11.58 -4.83 -5.87
N GLY A 210 12.30 -4.54 -6.93
CA GLY A 210 11.66 -4.01 -8.12
C GLY A 210 12.52 -4.02 -9.36
N THR A 211 11.96 -3.49 -10.43
CA THR A 211 12.62 -3.35 -11.73
C THR A 211 12.44 -1.94 -12.25
N THR A 212 13.46 -1.43 -12.96
CA THR A 212 13.42 -0.13 -13.63
C THR A 212 13.79 -0.30 -15.09
N TYR A 213 12.99 0.29 -15.97
CA TYR A 213 13.27 0.35 -17.41
C TYR A 213 13.60 1.79 -17.82
N TYR A 214 14.76 1.96 -18.44
CA TYR A 214 15.29 3.24 -18.98
C TYR A 214 15.08 3.28 -20.48
N PHE A 215 14.54 4.38 -20.99
CA PHE A 215 14.23 4.58 -22.42
C PHE A 215 15.43 5.10 -23.21
#